data_8eaf90fd09142439e7d93f1dd8dcfa66
#
_entry.id   8eaf90fd09142439e7d93f1dd8dcfa66
#
_cell.length_a   1.000
_cell.length_b   1.000
_cell.length_c   1.000
_cell.angle_alpha   90.00
_cell.angle_beta   90.00
_cell.angle_gamma   90.00
#
_symmetry.space_group_name_H-M   'P 1'
#
loop_
_entity.id
_entity.type
_entity.pdbx_description
1 polymer ?
#
loop_
_entity_poly.entity_id
_entity_poly.type
_entity_poly.pdbx_seq_one_letter_code
_entity_poly.pdbx_strand_id
1 'polypeptide(L)'
;MARPAPPDLSDSRRPLRGVARSYPAGHRVDAHEHAWGQVLYAVSGMMWLETPDEALPVPPQRAVWLPPSLRHAVRVASELQMRNIYLSPELSRGLEDRTLVLVVGPLLRELIVSLVEQERQSDPDYYRALADLAVLELGRARRSSLRVPLPDASDRRLLALCQAVMANPSLDIGLERLAEDAGASVRTLSRLFQRSLGMGFADWRRQVQLATASAALIDGRPVAGIAHALGYTPSAFSDMFRRELGVSPTEYRAEHHQPFQP
;
A
#
# COMPACT_ATOMS: atom_id res chain seq x y z
N MET A 1 8.52 -10.92 -16.62
CA MET A 1 8.98 -9.52 -16.72
C MET A 1 10.19 -9.35 -15.83
N ALA A 2 11.18 -8.52 -16.19
CA ALA A 2 12.44 -8.41 -15.44
C ALA A 2 12.18 -7.83 -14.04
N ARG A 3 12.77 -8.44 -13.03
CA ARG A 3 12.86 -7.87 -11.67
C ARG A 3 13.51 -6.48 -11.78
N PRO A 4 12.93 -5.42 -11.22
CA PRO A 4 13.67 -4.19 -11.07
C PRO A 4 14.87 -4.48 -10.17
N ALA A 5 16.08 -4.40 -10.72
CA ALA A 5 17.29 -4.54 -9.94
C ALA A 5 17.30 -3.45 -8.86
N PRO A 6 17.59 -3.77 -7.58
CA PRO A 6 17.84 -2.76 -6.59
C PRO A 6 19.03 -1.89 -7.03
N PRO A 7 19.04 -0.59 -6.70
CA PRO A 7 20.17 0.27 -7.02
C PRO A 7 21.44 -0.23 -6.32
N ASP A 8 22.59 0.06 -6.90
CA ASP A 8 23.88 -0.21 -6.27
C ASP A 8 24.05 0.70 -5.03
N LEU A 9 24.13 0.10 -3.85
CA LEU A 9 24.32 0.75 -2.55
C LEU A 9 25.72 0.53 -1.98
N SER A 10 26.68 0.18 -2.82
CA SER A 10 28.08 -0.05 -2.42
C SER A 10 28.81 1.24 -2.01
N ASP A 11 28.34 2.43 -2.44
CA ASP A 11 28.93 3.70 -2.05
C ASP A 11 28.50 4.08 -0.61
N SER A 12 29.40 3.92 0.35
CA SER A 12 29.18 4.25 1.77
C SER A 12 28.90 5.74 2.03
N ARG A 13 29.29 6.64 1.10
CA ARG A 13 28.99 8.08 1.20
C ARG A 13 27.54 8.37 0.84
N ARG A 14 26.86 7.43 0.21
CA ARG A 14 25.45 7.52 -0.17
C ARG A 14 24.67 6.31 0.37
N PRO A 15 24.41 6.25 1.68
CA PRO A 15 23.78 5.11 2.32
C PRO A 15 22.27 4.97 2.01
N LEU A 16 21.74 5.87 1.20
CA LEU A 16 20.37 5.89 0.71
C LEU A 16 20.38 6.07 -0.81
N ARG A 17 19.42 5.43 -1.50
CA ARG A 17 19.20 5.57 -2.94
C ARG A 17 17.73 5.82 -3.23
N GLY A 18 17.49 6.83 -4.06
CA GLY A 18 16.17 7.18 -4.56
C GLY A 18 15.92 6.65 -5.98
N VAL A 19 14.73 6.09 -6.24
CA VAL A 19 14.35 5.61 -7.58
C VAL A 19 12.91 6.02 -7.88
N ALA A 20 12.70 6.79 -8.95
CA ALA A 20 11.38 7.06 -9.50
C ALA A 20 10.92 5.91 -10.41
N ARG A 21 9.66 5.52 -10.30
CA ARG A 21 9.01 4.54 -11.19
C ARG A 21 7.58 4.98 -11.51
N SER A 22 7.16 4.71 -12.72
CA SER A 22 5.76 4.86 -13.16
C SER A 22 5.28 3.54 -13.72
N TYR A 23 4.05 3.17 -13.37
CA TYR A 23 3.46 1.91 -13.79
C TYR A 23 2.01 2.11 -14.22
N PRO A 24 1.55 1.45 -15.29
CA PRO A 24 0.13 1.44 -15.64
C PRO A 24 -0.70 0.62 -14.64
N ALA A 25 -2.00 0.88 -14.59
CA ALA A 25 -2.94 0.04 -13.84
C ALA A 25 -2.82 -1.44 -14.24
N GLY A 26 -2.95 -2.34 -13.28
CA GLY A 26 -2.83 -3.78 -13.49
C GLY A 26 -1.40 -4.31 -13.54
N HIS A 27 -0.38 -3.44 -13.55
CA HIS A 27 1.02 -3.88 -13.50
C HIS A 27 1.32 -4.64 -12.20
N ARG A 28 2.19 -5.65 -12.32
CA ARG A 28 2.63 -6.46 -11.17
C ARG A 28 4.15 -6.53 -11.12
N VAL A 29 4.71 -6.25 -9.96
CA VAL A 29 6.10 -6.59 -9.62
C VAL A 29 6.06 -7.91 -8.85
N ASP A 30 6.70 -8.92 -9.41
CA ASP A 30 6.72 -10.26 -8.82
C ASP A 30 7.40 -10.29 -7.46
N ALA A 31 7.02 -11.29 -6.65
CA ALA A 31 7.53 -11.45 -5.30
C ALA A 31 9.07 -11.61 -5.30
N HIS A 32 9.72 -10.74 -4.55
CA HIS A 32 11.18 -10.69 -4.40
C HIS A 32 11.57 -10.24 -3.00
N GLU A 33 12.83 -10.31 -2.70
CA GLU A 33 13.45 -9.83 -1.46
C GLU A 33 14.82 -9.22 -1.77
N HIS A 34 15.30 -8.37 -0.88
CA HIS A 34 16.63 -7.74 -0.98
C HIS A 34 17.15 -7.38 0.42
N ALA A 35 18.46 -7.27 0.56
CA ALA A 35 19.14 -7.03 1.84
C ALA A 35 19.00 -5.59 2.38
N TRP A 36 18.27 -4.73 1.69
CA TRP A 36 18.10 -3.30 2.00
C TRP A 36 16.74 -3.04 2.63
N GLY A 37 16.66 -2.06 3.54
CA GLY A 37 15.40 -1.46 3.90
C GLY A 37 14.82 -0.69 2.71
N GLN A 38 13.50 -0.63 2.59
CA GLN A 38 12.85 0.09 1.49
C GLN A 38 11.65 0.89 1.98
N VAL A 39 11.50 2.09 1.46
CA VAL A 39 10.29 2.90 1.57
C VAL A 39 9.66 3.01 0.20
N LEU A 40 8.42 2.55 0.08
CA LEU A 40 7.57 2.69 -1.11
C LEU A 40 6.58 3.81 -0.86
N TYR A 41 6.65 4.87 -1.64
CA TYR A 41 5.75 6.03 -1.54
C TYR A 41 4.98 6.23 -2.85
N ALA A 42 3.65 6.34 -2.78
CA ALA A 42 2.80 6.70 -3.90
C ALA A 42 2.64 8.22 -3.97
N VAL A 43 3.16 8.85 -5.02
CA VAL A 43 2.91 10.28 -5.31
C VAL A 43 1.49 10.44 -5.84
N SER A 44 1.08 9.57 -6.76
CA SER A 44 -0.28 9.47 -7.29
C SER A 44 -0.62 8.02 -7.59
N GLY A 45 -1.91 7.70 -7.66
CA GLY A 45 -2.39 6.36 -7.88
C GLY A 45 -2.33 5.50 -6.62
N MET A 46 -2.67 4.22 -6.76
CA MET A 46 -2.72 3.27 -5.66
C MET A 46 -2.01 1.98 -6.01
N MET A 47 -1.29 1.44 -5.05
CA MET A 47 -0.73 0.08 -5.11
C MET A 47 -1.11 -0.73 -3.88
N TRP A 48 -1.11 -2.05 -4.04
CA TRP A 48 -1.11 -3.01 -2.95
C TRP A 48 0.31 -3.54 -2.79
N LEU A 49 0.84 -3.46 -1.59
CA LEU A 49 2.03 -4.20 -1.21
C LEU A 49 1.58 -5.51 -0.59
N GLU A 50 2.00 -6.63 -1.17
CA GLU A 50 1.71 -7.97 -0.69
C GLU A 50 2.95 -8.54 0.00
N THR A 51 2.77 -8.97 1.24
CA THR A 51 3.73 -9.78 2.00
C THR A 51 3.19 -11.21 2.14
N PRO A 52 3.91 -12.17 2.74
CA PRO A 52 3.36 -13.51 2.95
C PRO A 52 2.02 -13.55 3.69
N ASP A 53 1.79 -12.62 4.63
CA ASP A 53 0.67 -12.68 5.58
C ASP A 53 -0.40 -11.60 5.36
N GLU A 54 -0.08 -10.53 4.62
CA GLU A 54 -1.00 -9.39 4.49
C GLU A 54 -0.82 -8.62 3.19
N ALA A 55 -1.87 -7.91 2.78
CA ALA A 55 -1.84 -6.88 1.77
C ALA A 55 -2.03 -5.50 2.41
N LEU A 56 -1.13 -4.59 2.09
CA LEU A 56 -1.11 -3.23 2.60
C LEU A 56 -1.49 -2.26 1.49
N PRO A 57 -2.57 -1.49 1.65
CA PRO A 57 -2.93 -0.46 0.68
C PRO A 57 -1.97 0.73 0.81
N VAL A 58 -1.43 1.17 -0.31
CA VAL A 58 -0.55 2.33 -0.41
C VAL A 58 -1.18 3.34 -1.37
N PRO A 59 -2.10 4.17 -0.89
CA PRO A 59 -2.65 5.29 -1.64
C PRO A 59 -1.67 6.48 -1.63
N PRO A 60 -1.97 7.57 -2.36
CA PRO A 60 -1.24 8.82 -2.22
C PRO A 60 -1.12 9.25 -0.76
N GLN A 61 -0.02 9.90 -0.42
CA GLN A 61 0.32 10.34 0.94
C GLN A 61 0.48 9.21 1.98
N ARG A 62 0.64 7.98 1.50
CA ARG A 62 1.06 6.86 2.33
C ARG A 62 2.37 6.30 1.78
N ALA A 63 3.21 5.89 2.71
CA ALA A 63 4.39 5.11 2.40
C ALA A 63 4.36 3.79 3.16
N VAL A 64 5.03 2.79 2.62
CA VAL A 64 5.27 1.56 3.36
C VAL A 64 6.76 1.43 3.61
N TRP A 65 7.11 1.24 4.87
CA TRP A 65 8.42 0.78 5.27
C TRP A 65 8.49 -0.75 5.20
N LEU A 66 9.50 -1.25 4.52
CA LEU A 66 9.85 -2.67 4.41
C LEU A 66 11.21 -2.90 5.04
N PRO A 67 11.30 -3.72 6.09
CA PRO A 67 12.59 -4.10 6.65
C PRO A 67 13.42 -4.92 5.66
N PRO A 68 14.75 -4.98 5.83
CA PRO A 68 15.62 -5.83 5.02
C PRO A 68 15.17 -7.28 4.97
N SER A 69 15.37 -7.93 3.82
CA SER A 69 15.09 -9.36 3.59
C SER A 69 13.62 -9.77 3.69
N LEU A 70 12.69 -8.83 3.75
CA LEU A 70 11.26 -9.14 3.69
C LEU A 70 10.86 -9.46 2.26
N ARG A 71 10.29 -10.65 2.04
CA ARG A 71 9.71 -11.05 0.76
C ARG A 71 8.42 -10.27 0.50
N HIS A 72 8.35 -9.60 -0.65
CA HIS A 72 7.20 -8.76 -1.00
C HIS A 72 6.96 -8.69 -2.51
N ALA A 73 5.71 -8.37 -2.88
CA ALA A 73 5.27 -8.11 -4.25
C ALA A 73 4.48 -6.79 -4.30
N VAL A 74 4.40 -6.17 -5.49
CA VAL A 74 3.59 -4.96 -5.67
C VAL A 74 2.56 -5.21 -6.77
N ARG A 75 1.31 -4.84 -6.49
CA ARG A 75 0.23 -4.83 -7.46
C ARG A 75 -0.30 -3.41 -7.62
N VAL A 76 -0.28 -2.91 -8.83
CA VAL A 76 -0.73 -1.56 -9.18
C VAL A 76 -2.23 -1.57 -9.45
N ALA A 77 -2.99 -0.84 -8.63
CA ALA A 77 -4.46 -0.79 -8.74
C ALA A 77 -4.93 0.32 -9.70
N SER A 78 -4.21 1.43 -9.78
CA SER A 78 -4.46 2.53 -10.73
C SER A 78 -3.13 3.02 -11.29
N GLU A 79 -3.14 3.87 -12.33
CA GLU A 79 -1.91 4.48 -12.84
C GLU A 79 -1.11 5.09 -11.69
N LEU A 80 0.14 4.65 -11.54
CA LEU A 80 0.95 4.88 -10.35
C LEU A 80 2.22 5.66 -10.68
N GLN A 81 2.44 6.74 -9.95
CA GLN A 81 3.74 7.38 -9.82
C GLN A 81 4.32 7.08 -8.44
N MET A 82 5.44 6.38 -8.41
CA MET A 82 6.03 5.89 -7.19
C MET A 82 7.45 6.46 -7.00
N ARG A 83 7.78 6.76 -5.75
CA ARG A 83 9.13 7.06 -5.29
C ARG A 83 9.57 5.98 -4.33
N ASN A 84 10.67 5.33 -4.65
CA ASN A 84 11.28 4.32 -3.80
C ASN A 84 12.53 4.91 -3.17
N ILE A 85 12.71 4.67 -1.87
CA ILE A 85 13.95 4.94 -1.17
C ILE A 85 14.47 3.62 -0.63
N TYR A 86 15.70 3.29 -0.97
CA TYR A 86 16.42 2.13 -0.44
C TYR A 86 17.41 2.61 0.62
N LEU A 87 17.38 2.00 1.78
CA LEU A 87 18.23 2.35 2.92
C LEU A 87 19.25 1.24 3.17
N SER A 88 20.51 1.63 3.41
CA SER A 88 21.53 0.67 3.84
C SER A 88 21.11 -0.02 5.15
N PRO A 89 21.65 -1.21 5.46
CA PRO A 89 21.38 -1.86 6.74
C PRO A 89 21.74 -0.98 7.94
N GLU A 90 22.71 -0.09 7.81
CA GLU A 90 23.10 0.85 8.85
C GLU A 90 21.99 1.87 9.14
N LEU A 91 21.45 2.53 8.12
CA LEU A 91 20.33 3.47 8.27
C LEU A 91 19.04 2.78 8.70
N SER A 92 18.87 1.52 8.36
CA SER A 92 17.69 0.72 8.72
C SER A 92 17.63 0.35 10.20
N ARG A 93 18.75 0.36 10.94
CA ARG A 93 18.82 -0.04 12.36
C ARG A 93 17.95 0.79 13.30
N GLY A 94 17.65 2.03 12.93
CA GLY A 94 16.79 2.93 13.71
C GLY A 94 15.30 2.76 13.45
N LEU A 95 14.91 1.91 12.48
CA LEU A 95 13.54 1.67 12.11
C LEU A 95 13.09 0.28 12.58
N GLU A 96 11.77 0.07 12.65
CA GLU A 96 11.23 -1.22 13.12
C GLU A 96 11.56 -2.36 12.15
N ASP A 97 11.72 -3.57 12.68
CA ASP A 97 11.98 -4.81 11.94
C ASP A 97 10.71 -5.46 11.36
N ARG A 98 9.62 -4.70 11.31
CA ARG A 98 8.34 -5.09 10.73
C ARG A 98 7.84 -4.06 9.72
N THR A 99 6.94 -4.49 8.85
CA THR A 99 6.27 -3.63 7.88
C THR A 99 5.40 -2.58 8.57
N LEU A 100 5.51 -1.32 8.13
CA LEU A 100 4.70 -0.20 8.62
C LEU A 100 4.08 0.56 7.46
N VAL A 101 2.78 0.84 7.57
CA VAL A 101 2.14 1.84 6.72
C VAL A 101 2.21 3.18 7.43
N LEU A 102 2.83 4.15 6.81
CA LEU A 102 3.14 5.47 7.36
C LEU A 102 2.28 6.55 6.70
N VAL A 103 1.80 7.50 7.48
CA VAL A 103 1.18 8.73 6.99
C VAL A 103 2.30 9.70 6.64
N VAL A 104 2.39 10.09 5.37
CA VAL A 104 3.44 10.98 4.89
C VAL A 104 2.97 12.43 5.02
N GLY A 105 3.55 13.15 5.98
CA GLY A 105 3.32 14.60 6.14
C GLY A 105 4.12 15.42 5.10
N PRO A 106 3.84 16.74 5.01
CA PRO A 106 4.45 17.61 3.98
C PRO A 106 5.98 17.56 3.97
N LEU A 107 6.62 17.67 5.14
CA LEU A 107 8.09 17.64 5.21
C LEU A 107 8.66 16.30 4.71
N LEU A 108 8.11 15.17 5.18
CA LEU A 108 8.57 13.85 4.77
C LEU A 108 8.36 13.63 3.26
N ARG A 109 7.25 14.14 2.70
CA ARG A 109 6.99 14.11 1.26
C ARG A 109 8.09 14.81 0.47
N GLU A 110 8.41 16.06 0.83
CA GLU A 110 9.42 16.84 0.13
C GLU A 110 10.82 16.20 0.26
N LEU A 111 11.13 15.62 1.41
CA LEU A 111 12.37 14.86 1.60
C LEU A 111 12.42 13.64 0.67
N ILE A 112 11.34 12.85 0.60
CA ILE A 112 11.26 11.67 -0.29
C ILE A 112 11.45 12.09 -1.76
N VAL A 113 10.76 13.13 -2.21
CA VAL A 113 10.85 13.62 -3.58
C VAL A 113 12.26 14.14 -3.88
N SER A 114 12.82 14.98 -3.01
CA SER A 114 14.15 15.54 -3.19
C SER A 114 15.25 14.47 -3.22
N LEU A 115 15.18 13.48 -2.34
CA LEU A 115 16.12 12.36 -2.29
C LEU A 115 16.10 11.52 -3.59
N VAL A 116 14.96 11.43 -4.27
CA VAL A 116 14.82 10.70 -5.52
C VAL A 116 15.26 11.55 -6.72
N GLU A 117 14.88 12.82 -6.76
CA GLU A 117 15.09 13.68 -7.93
C GLU A 117 16.52 14.27 -7.99
N GLN A 118 17.11 14.54 -6.83
CA GLN A 118 18.42 15.17 -6.72
C GLN A 118 19.57 14.19 -6.44
N GLU A 119 19.33 12.90 -6.45
CA GLU A 119 20.32 11.88 -6.04
C GLU A 119 21.68 12.05 -6.73
N ARG A 120 21.69 12.38 -8.02
CA ARG A 120 22.92 12.48 -8.82
C ARG A 120 23.54 13.87 -8.88
N GLN A 121 22.81 14.91 -8.47
CA GLN A 121 23.18 16.31 -8.69
C GLN A 121 23.58 17.01 -7.39
N SER A 122 23.21 16.46 -6.24
CA SER A 122 23.48 17.10 -4.94
C SER A 122 24.89 16.84 -4.43
N ASP A 123 25.40 17.82 -3.70
CA ASP A 123 26.57 17.68 -2.85
C ASP A 123 26.38 16.49 -1.89
N PRO A 124 27.41 15.62 -1.71
CA PRO A 124 27.28 14.43 -0.85
C PRO A 124 26.88 14.73 0.60
N ASP A 125 27.39 15.83 1.19
CA ASP A 125 27.10 16.19 2.58
C ASP A 125 25.65 16.69 2.71
N TYR A 126 25.20 17.48 1.73
CA TYR A 126 23.80 17.91 1.66
C TYR A 126 22.84 16.71 1.48
N TYR A 127 23.17 15.79 0.57
CA TYR A 127 22.36 14.59 0.35
C TYR A 127 22.31 13.72 1.61
N ARG A 128 23.42 13.59 2.33
CA ARG A 128 23.50 12.89 3.60
C ARG A 128 22.60 13.52 4.66
N ALA A 129 22.63 14.84 4.80
CA ALA A 129 21.78 15.57 5.74
C ALA A 129 20.27 15.36 5.44
N LEU A 130 19.87 15.38 4.14
CA LEU A 130 18.50 15.04 3.73
C LEU A 130 18.14 13.60 4.10
N ALA A 131 19.04 12.65 3.89
CA ALA A 131 18.82 11.24 4.21
C ALA A 131 18.63 11.02 5.73
N ASP A 132 19.48 11.62 6.54
CA ASP A 132 19.41 11.53 8.00
C ASP A 132 18.09 12.14 8.53
N LEU A 133 17.70 13.31 8.00
CA LEU A 133 16.41 13.92 8.35
C LEU A 133 15.22 13.07 7.90
N ALA A 134 15.27 12.49 6.72
CA ALA A 134 14.20 11.60 6.24
C ALA A 134 14.03 10.35 7.13
N VAL A 135 15.13 9.76 7.61
CA VAL A 135 15.08 8.62 8.53
C VAL A 135 14.44 9.02 9.86
N LEU A 136 14.78 10.21 10.39
CA LEU A 136 14.16 10.74 11.61
C LEU A 136 12.64 10.95 11.42
N GLU A 137 12.24 11.53 10.31
CA GLU A 137 10.82 11.76 9.99
C GLU A 137 10.06 10.44 9.75
N LEU A 138 10.68 9.43 9.14
CA LEU A 138 10.11 8.08 9.00
C LEU A 138 9.83 7.45 10.38
N GLY A 139 10.78 7.58 11.32
CA GLY A 139 10.63 7.07 12.69
C GLY A 139 9.49 7.75 13.47
N ARG A 140 9.19 9.03 13.17
CA ARG A 140 8.15 9.84 13.82
C ARG A 140 6.80 9.81 13.12
N ALA A 141 6.75 9.31 11.89
CA ALA A 141 5.53 9.31 11.08
C ALA A 141 4.39 8.54 11.75
N ARG A 142 3.19 9.09 11.68
CA ARG A 142 1.98 8.41 12.19
C ARG A 142 1.77 7.11 11.42
N ARG A 143 1.38 6.05 12.16
CA ARG A 143 1.11 4.73 11.58
C ARG A 143 -0.34 4.63 11.15
N SER A 144 -0.59 3.98 10.01
CA SER A 144 -1.92 3.57 9.58
C SER A 144 -2.21 2.17 10.11
N SER A 145 -3.42 1.94 10.61
CA SER A 145 -3.87 0.63 11.08
C SER A 145 -4.52 -0.22 9.97
N LEU A 146 -4.71 0.36 8.77
CA LEU A 146 -5.42 -0.34 7.70
C LEU A 146 -4.55 -1.44 7.10
N ARG A 147 -4.94 -2.69 7.33
CA ARG A 147 -4.28 -3.91 6.85
C ARG A 147 -5.35 -4.88 6.36
N VAL A 148 -5.03 -5.63 5.32
CA VAL A 148 -5.91 -6.66 4.76
C VAL A 148 -5.18 -7.99 4.88
N PRO A 149 -5.58 -8.90 5.79
CA PRO A 149 -4.93 -10.19 5.92
C PRO A 149 -5.03 -11.00 4.63
N LEU A 150 -3.94 -11.68 4.27
CA LEU A 150 -3.88 -12.62 3.16
C LEU A 150 -3.71 -14.05 3.69
N PRO A 151 -4.25 -15.05 2.97
CA PRO A 151 -4.00 -16.44 3.31
C PRO A 151 -2.55 -16.82 3.00
N ASP A 152 -2.06 -17.83 3.69
CA ASP A 152 -0.74 -18.41 3.41
C ASP A 152 -0.59 -18.73 1.90
N ALA A 153 0.61 -18.54 1.37
CA ALA A 153 0.92 -18.75 -0.05
C ALA A 153 0.73 -20.21 -0.50
N SER A 154 0.68 -21.16 0.40
CA SER A 154 0.36 -22.56 0.11
C SER A 154 -1.12 -22.76 -0.26
N ASP A 155 -2.03 -21.94 0.24
CA ASP A 155 -3.44 -21.92 -0.16
C ASP A 155 -3.65 -21.08 -1.43
N ARG A 156 -3.10 -21.56 -2.54
CA ARG A 156 -3.12 -20.85 -3.82
C ARG A 156 -4.53 -20.49 -4.29
N ARG A 157 -5.52 -21.32 -3.96
CA ARG A 157 -6.91 -21.10 -4.38
C ARG A 157 -7.53 -19.94 -3.62
N LEU A 158 -7.41 -19.91 -2.31
CA LEU A 158 -7.92 -18.82 -1.49
C LEU A 158 -7.16 -17.52 -1.78
N LEU A 159 -5.83 -17.59 -1.98
CA LEU A 159 -5.04 -16.43 -2.35
C LEU A 159 -5.48 -15.83 -3.70
N ALA A 160 -5.70 -16.66 -4.73
CA ALA A 160 -6.18 -16.17 -6.03
C ALA A 160 -7.56 -15.51 -5.92
N LEU A 161 -8.45 -16.06 -5.10
CA LEU A 161 -9.76 -15.48 -4.81
C LEU A 161 -9.64 -14.13 -4.10
N CYS A 162 -8.83 -14.03 -3.05
CA CYS A 162 -8.56 -12.77 -2.37
C CYS A 162 -8.02 -11.72 -3.34
N GLN A 163 -7.09 -12.10 -4.21
CA GLN A 163 -6.52 -11.22 -5.23
C GLN A 163 -7.55 -10.75 -6.26
N ALA A 164 -8.48 -11.59 -6.68
CA ALA A 164 -9.57 -11.22 -7.58
C ALA A 164 -10.51 -10.18 -6.93
N VAL A 165 -10.89 -10.39 -5.67
CA VAL A 165 -11.71 -9.43 -4.91
C VAL A 165 -10.98 -8.11 -4.66
N MET A 166 -9.67 -8.14 -4.39
CA MET A 166 -8.87 -6.91 -4.24
C MET A 166 -8.79 -6.10 -5.54
N ALA A 167 -8.84 -6.77 -6.68
CA ALA A 167 -8.88 -6.11 -8.00
C ALA A 167 -10.25 -5.47 -8.29
N ASN A 168 -11.33 -6.07 -7.80
CA ASN A 168 -12.70 -5.55 -7.93
C ASN A 168 -13.50 -5.84 -6.64
N PRO A 169 -13.47 -4.96 -5.64
CA PRO A 169 -14.11 -5.18 -4.36
C PRO A 169 -15.60 -4.82 -4.32
N SER A 170 -16.28 -4.70 -5.47
CA SER A 170 -17.71 -4.40 -5.54
C SER A 170 -18.58 -5.42 -4.79
N LEU A 171 -19.72 -4.96 -4.26
CA LEU A 171 -20.74 -5.83 -3.65
C LEU A 171 -21.43 -6.75 -4.66
N ASP A 172 -21.35 -6.43 -5.95
CA ASP A 172 -21.98 -7.21 -7.01
C ASP A 172 -21.40 -8.64 -7.15
N ILE A 173 -20.22 -8.87 -6.59
CA ILE A 173 -19.58 -10.19 -6.56
C ILE A 173 -19.90 -10.85 -5.21
N GLY A 174 -20.91 -11.71 -5.17
CA GLY A 174 -21.29 -12.50 -4.00
C GLY A 174 -20.34 -13.68 -3.73
N LEU A 175 -20.40 -14.24 -2.51
CA LEU A 175 -19.61 -15.41 -2.13
C LEU A 175 -20.02 -16.64 -2.93
N GLU A 176 -21.28 -16.71 -3.38
CA GLU A 176 -21.83 -17.76 -4.23
C GLU A 176 -21.07 -17.84 -5.56
N ARG A 177 -20.92 -16.70 -6.22
CA ARG A 177 -20.20 -16.62 -7.49
C ARG A 177 -18.73 -17.00 -7.32
N LEU A 178 -18.09 -16.48 -6.28
CA LEU A 178 -16.70 -16.82 -5.96
C LEU A 178 -16.51 -18.30 -5.64
N ALA A 179 -17.52 -18.94 -5.03
CA ALA A 179 -17.52 -20.37 -4.75
C ALA A 179 -17.60 -21.19 -6.05
N GLU A 180 -18.49 -20.81 -6.97
CA GLU A 180 -18.59 -21.41 -8.30
C GLU A 180 -17.26 -21.31 -9.06
N ASP A 181 -16.69 -20.11 -9.15
CA ASP A 181 -15.42 -19.84 -9.85
C ASP A 181 -14.23 -20.63 -9.23
N ALA A 182 -14.27 -20.84 -7.91
CA ALA A 182 -13.27 -21.64 -7.18
C ALA A 182 -13.52 -23.15 -7.19
N GLY A 183 -14.64 -23.63 -7.78
CA GLY A 183 -15.03 -25.03 -7.72
C GLY A 183 -15.25 -25.55 -6.30
N ALA A 184 -15.83 -24.70 -5.42
CA ALA A 184 -16.05 -25.01 -4.01
C ALA A 184 -17.47 -24.67 -3.59
N SER A 185 -17.94 -25.23 -2.46
CA SER A 185 -19.20 -24.78 -1.85
C SER A 185 -19.00 -23.48 -1.06
N VAL A 186 -20.06 -22.68 -0.94
CA VAL A 186 -20.09 -21.48 -0.06
C VAL A 186 -19.65 -21.82 1.37
N ARG A 187 -20.12 -22.98 1.90
CA ARG A 187 -19.72 -23.48 3.21
C ARG A 187 -18.21 -23.74 3.31
N THR A 188 -17.63 -24.30 2.27
CA THR A 188 -16.17 -24.56 2.22
C THR A 188 -15.40 -23.25 2.23
N LEU A 189 -15.77 -22.28 1.38
CA LEU A 189 -15.12 -20.99 1.35
C LEU A 189 -15.28 -20.23 2.68
N SER A 190 -16.46 -20.18 3.26
CA SER A 190 -16.69 -19.53 4.55
C SER A 190 -15.79 -20.10 5.64
N ARG A 191 -15.61 -21.44 5.68
CA ARG A 191 -14.71 -22.10 6.63
C ARG A 191 -13.22 -21.77 6.35
N LEU A 192 -12.83 -21.67 5.09
CA LEU A 192 -11.48 -21.29 4.70
C LEU A 192 -11.17 -19.85 5.14
N PHE A 193 -12.05 -18.89 4.87
CA PHE A 193 -11.89 -17.51 5.36
C PHE A 193 -11.73 -17.47 6.88
N GLN A 194 -12.62 -18.11 7.62
CA GLN A 194 -12.56 -18.12 9.07
C GLN A 194 -11.28 -18.77 9.61
N ARG A 195 -10.83 -19.87 9.00
CA ARG A 195 -9.65 -20.61 9.47
C ARG A 195 -8.34 -19.93 9.09
N SER A 196 -8.25 -19.40 7.86
CA SER A 196 -6.98 -18.85 7.32
C SER A 196 -6.80 -17.37 7.63
N LEU A 197 -7.90 -16.60 7.75
CA LEU A 197 -7.86 -15.14 7.94
C LEU A 197 -8.45 -14.69 9.29
N GLY A 198 -9.00 -15.62 10.08
CA GLY A 198 -9.61 -15.32 11.39
C GLY A 198 -10.93 -14.55 11.30
N MET A 199 -11.49 -14.34 10.10
CA MET A 199 -12.71 -13.56 9.89
C MET A 199 -13.56 -14.10 8.74
N GLY A 200 -14.84 -13.64 8.66
CA GLY A 200 -15.73 -13.97 7.56
C GLY A 200 -15.40 -13.20 6.26
N PHE A 201 -15.83 -13.75 5.11
CA PHE A 201 -15.64 -13.10 3.81
C PHE A 201 -16.21 -11.67 3.75
N ALA A 202 -17.39 -11.43 4.31
CA ALA A 202 -18.01 -10.11 4.29
C ALA A 202 -17.18 -9.06 5.03
N ASP A 203 -16.62 -9.42 6.20
CA ASP A 203 -15.78 -8.53 7.00
C ASP A 203 -14.43 -8.30 6.31
N TRP A 204 -13.83 -9.36 5.76
CA TRP A 204 -12.60 -9.25 4.99
C TRP A 204 -12.78 -8.35 3.75
N ARG A 205 -13.84 -8.57 2.95
CA ARG A 205 -14.15 -7.72 1.80
C ARG A 205 -14.38 -6.26 2.21
N ARG A 206 -15.03 -6.02 3.34
CA ARG A 206 -15.22 -4.67 3.88
C ARG A 206 -13.89 -3.97 4.17
N GLN A 207 -12.89 -4.67 4.69
CA GLN A 207 -11.55 -4.10 4.86
C GLN A 207 -10.91 -3.73 3.52
N VAL A 208 -11.05 -4.57 2.50
CA VAL A 208 -10.59 -4.26 1.13
C VAL A 208 -11.31 -3.02 0.60
N GLN A 209 -12.64 -2.94 0.77
CA GLN A 209 -13.45 -1.80 0.33
C GLN A 209 -13.04 -0.51 1.03
N LEU A 210 -12.82 -0.54 2.35
CA LEU A 210 -12.35 0.61 3.12
C LEU A 210 -10.96 1.07 2.65
N ALA A 211 -10.05 0.13 2.41
CA ALA A 211 -8.73 0.42 1.88
C ALA A 211 -8.80 1.13 0.53
N THR A 212 -9.58 0.58 -0.40
CA THR A 212 -9.79 1.12 -1.74
C THR A 212 -10.49 2.49 -1.68
N ALA A 213 -11.52 2.62 -0.85
CA ALA A 213 -12.25 3.88 -0.66
C ALA A 213 -11.36 4.99 -0.07
N SER A 214 -10.58 4.67 0.96
CA SER A 214 -9.66 5.61 1.59
C SER A 214 -8.63 6.14 0.58
N ALA A 215 -8.09 5.24 -0.24
CA ALA A 215 -7.19 5.60 -1.33
C ALA A 215 -7.84 6.56 -2.34
N ALA A 216 -9.04 6.22 -2.79
CA ALA A 216 -9.78 7.01 -3.77
C ALA A 216 -10.19 8.40 -3.22
N LEU A 217 -10.52 8.49 -1.92
CA LEU A 217 -10.82 9.76 -1.24
C LEU A 217 -9.59 10.67 -1.15
N ILE A 218 -8.43 10.11 -0.82
CA ILE A 218 -7.16 10.84 -0.77
C ILE A 218 -6.77 11.34 -2.17
N ASP A 219 -7.03 10.55 -3.21
CA ASP A 219 -6.82 10.90 -4.62
C ASP A 219 -7.88 11.91 -5.14
N GLY A 220 -8.76 12.40 -4.28
CA GLY A 220 -9.75 13.44 -4.58
C GLY A 220 -11.00 12.96 -5.32
N ARG A 221 -11.20 11.65 -5.48
CA ARG A 221 -12.39 11.12 -6.19
C ARG A 221 -13.68 11.46 -5.46
N PRO A 222 -14.78 11.74 -6.20
CA PRO A 222 -16.08 12.04 -5.60
C PRO A 222 -16.64 10.88 -4.77
N VAL A 223 -17.17 11.17 -3.58
CA VAL A 223 -17.76 10.17 -2.67
C VAL A 223 -18.82 9.31 -3.35
N ALA A 224 -19.72 9.93 -4.13
CA ALA A 224 -20.76 9.19 -4.87
C ALA A 224 -20.18 8.21 -5.89
N GLY A 225 -19.14 8.61 -6.63
CA GLY A 225 -18.46 7.73 -7.59
C GLY A 225 -17.77 6.54 -6.91
N ILE A 226 -17.17 6.77 -5.74
CA ILE A 226 -16.56 5.69 -4.93
C ILE A 226 -17.65 4.72 -4.43
N ALA A 227 -18.75 5.25 -3.89
CA ALA A 227 -19.86 4.44 -3.42
C ALA A 227 -20.39 3.53 -4.52
N HIS A 228 -20.70 4.08 -5.71
CA HIS A 228 -21.18 3.30 -6.85
C HIS A 228 -20.19 2.25 -7.33
N ALA A 229 -18.90 2.59 -7.42
CA ALA A 229 -17.85 1.64 -7.81
C ALA A 229 -17.73 0.45 -6.84
N LEU A 230 -18.10 0.64 -5.57
CA LEU A 230 -18.10 -0.40 -4.54
C LEU A 230 -19.45 -1.10 -4.39
N GLY A 231 -20.48 -0.75 -5.19
CA GLY A 231 -21.81 -1.35 -5.15
C GLY A 231 -22.72 -0.79 -4.04
N TYR A 232 -22.43 0.39 -3.50
CA TYR A 232 -23.23 1.05 -2.47
C TYR A 232 -24.03 2.22 -3.02
N THR A 233 -25.13 2.55 -2.34
CA THR A 233 -25.68 3.91 -2.40
C THR A 233 -24.76 4.86 -1.65
N PRO A 234 -24.73 6.18 -2.00
CA PRO A 234 -23.88 7.14 -1.28
C PRO A 234 -24.13 7.23 0.23
N SER A 235 -25.40 7.07 0.67
CA SER A 235 -25.76 7.07 2.09
C SER A 235 -25.24 5.81 2.79
N ALA A 236 -25.51 4.61 2.24
CA ALA A 236 -25.06 3.35 2.81
C ALA A 236 -23.54 3.26 2.88
N PHE A 237 -22.84 3.80 1.89
CA PHE A 237 -21.38 3.92 1.91
C PHE A 237 -20.91 4.84 3.04
N SER A 238 -21.51 6.01 3.19
CA SER A 238 -21.11 6.99 4.22
C SER A 238 -21.34 6.44 5.64
N ASP A 239 -22.45 5.72 5.84
CA ASP A 239 -22.76 5.08 7.13
C ASP A 239 -21.78 3.95 7.44
N MET A 240 -21.48 3.10 6.46
CA MET A 240 -20.48 2.03 6.60
C MET A 240 -19.11 2.63 6.91
N PHE A 241 -18.66 3.62 6.15
CA PHE A 241 -17.34 4.24 6.31
C PHE A 241 -17.18 4.89 7.68
N ARG A 242 -18.21 5.65 8.14
CA ARG A 242 -18.23 6.28 9.47
C ARG A 242 -18.22 5.25 10.59
N ARG A 243 -18.98 4.18 10.46
CA ARG A 243 -19.03 3.11 11.48
C ARG A 243 -17.66 2.43 11.64
N GLU A 244 -16.94 2.21 10.55
CA GLU A 244 -15.67 1.47 10.57
C GLU A 244 -14.45 2.35 10.89
N LEU A 245 -14.46 3.64 10.47
CA LEU A 245 -13.31 4.54 10.63
C LEU A 245 -13.56 5.71 11.60
N GLY A 246 -14.77 5.85 12.13
CA GLY A 246 -15.12 6.88 13.10
C GLY A 246 -15.39 8.28 12.50
N VAL A 247 -15.09 8.48 11.22
CA VAL A 247 -15.25 9.76 10.50
C VAL A 247 -15.99 9.57 9.18
N SER A 248 -16.67 10.59 8.67
CA SER A 248 -17.32 10.52 7.36
C SER A 248 -16.30 10.51 6.22
N PRO A 249 -16.67 10.02 5.02
CA PRO A 249 -15.80 10.07 3.84
C PRO A 249 -15.34 11.51 3.50
N THR A 250 -16.19 12.49 3.72
CA THR A 250 -15.88 13.91 3.44
C THR A 250 -14.88 14.47 4.45
N GLU A 251 -15.05 14.19 5.74
CA GLU A 251 -14.10 14.55 6.80
C GLU A 251 -12.76 13.85 6.56
N TYR A 252 -12.78 12.54 6.28
CA TYR A 252 -11.58 11.78 5.97
C TYR A 252 -10.80 12.38 4.78
N ARG A 253 -11.52 12.77 3.71
CA ARG A 253 -10.90 13.45 2.57
C ARG A 253 -10.30 14.78 2.97
N ALA A 254 -11.03 15.62 3.73
CA ALA A 254 -10.55 16.93 4.15
C ALA A 254 -9.27 16.86 5.00
N GLU A 255 -9.17 15.85 5.87
CA GLU A 255 -8.00 15.64 6.71
C GLU A 255 -6.77 15.09 5.95
N HIS A 256 -7.00 14.39 4.82
CA HIS A 256 -5.95 13.63 4.14
C HIS A 256 -5.71 14.06 2.69
N HIS A 257 -6.62 14.82 2.07
CA HIS A 257 -6.44 15.31 0.71
C HIS A 257 -5.62 16.61 0.73
N GLN A 258 -4.35 16.50 0.36
CA GLN A 258 -3.53 17.66 -0.01
C GLN A 258 -3.35 17.59 -1.53
N PRO A 259 -3.90 18.56 -2.30
CA PRO A 259 -3.70 18.57 -3.73
C PRO A 259 -2.20 18.66 -4.03
N PHE A 260 -1.75 17.83 -4.95
CA PHE A 260 -0.41 17.95 -5.51
C PHE A 260 -0.31 19.30 -6.20
N GLN A 261 0.49 20.23 -5.70
CA GLN A 261 0.95 21.38 -6.44
C GLN A 261 2.26 20.98 -7.11
N PRO A 262 2.31 21.01 -8.46
CA PRO A 262 3.51 20.66 -9.22
C PRO A 262 4.65 21.64 -8.96
#